data_e6a375332d84c431589945fae4495e32
#
_entry.id   e6a375332d84c431589945fae4495e32
#
_cell.length_a   1.000
_cell.length_b   1.000
_cell.length_c   1.000
_cell.angle_alpha   90.00
_cell.angle_beta   90.00
_cell.angle_gamma   90.00
#
_symmetry.space_group_name_H-M   'P 1'
#
loop_
_entity.id
_entity.type
_entity.pdbx_description
1 polymer ?
#
loop_
_entity_poly.entity_id
_entity_poly.type
_entity_poly.pdbx_seq_one_letter_code
_entity_poly.pdbx_strand_id
1 'polypeptide(L)'
;MKGSCFNRTIIVGRLGENPKLVNKKYASFNLCNTTIDGKSGKETVMWHKIIVCEKHRDIVMSHLRKGDLCCIEGRLTQDVYEKRSNVICAEHITFLSAAKREVQNEKA
;
A
#
# COMPACT_ATOMS: atom_id res chain seq x y z
N MET A 1 10.46 15.05 19.17
CA MET A 1 11.40 15.14 18.74
C MET A 1 11.62 16.38 18.59
N LYS A 2 12.53 16.66 18.51
CA LYS A 2 12.74 17.68 18.46
C LYS A 2 13.04 17.98 17.20
N GLY A 3 12.96 18.61 16.64
CA GLY A 3 13.42 18.89 15.51
C GLY A 3 12.61 19.41 14.53
N SER A 4 13.15 19.59 13.41
CA SER A 4 12.53 20.24 12.33
C SER A 4 12.23 19.27 11.23
N CYS A 5 12.14 17.99 11.53
CA CYS A 5 11.90 16.97 10.51
C CYS A 5 10.44 16.70 10.34
N PHE A 6 10.05 16.44 9.10
CA PHE A 6 8.68 16.11 8.80
C PHE A 6 8.70 14.98 7.78
N ASN A 7 7.88 13.98 8.00
CA ASN A 7 7.89 12.80 7.14
C ASN A 7 6.44 12.34 6.96
N ARG A 8 5.91 12.56 5.78
CA ARG A 8 4.54 12.16 5.48
C ARG A 8 4.45 11.77 4.03
N THR A 9 3.80 10.66 3.77
CA THR A 9 3.65 10.13 2.43
C THR A 9 2.19 9.79 2.20
N ILE A 10 1.67 10.16 1.05
CA ILE A 10 0.31 9.86 0.66
C ILE A 10 0.37 9.25 -0.72
N ILE A 11 -0.14 8.03 -0.86
CA ILE A 11 -0.11 7.34 -2.15
C ILE A 11 -1.46 6.72 -2.43
N VAL A 12 -1.94 6.93 -3.64
CA VAL A 12 -3.13 6.24 -4.13
C VAL A 12 -2.64 5.25 -5.17
N GLY A 13 -3.01 4.00 -5.01
CA GLY A 13 -2.58 2.98 -5.95
C GLY A 13 -3.35 1.70 -5.78
N ARG A 14 -2.95 0.69 -6.56
CA ARG A 14 -3.59 -0.61 -6.52
C ARG A 14 -2.65 -1.65 -5.94
N LEU A 15 -3.24 -2.60 -5.21
CA LEU A 15 -2.44 -3.67 -4.66
C LEU A 15 -1.95 -4.58 -5.76
N GLY A 16 -0.68 -4.92 -5.73
CA GLY A 16 -0.10 -5.85 -6.69
C GLY A 16 -0.26 -7.30 -6.29
N GLU A 17 -0.64 -7.53 -5.03
CA GLU A 17 -0.83 -8.87 -4.53
C GLU A 17 -1.73 -8.80 -3.32
N ASN A 18 -2.25 -9.93 -2.88
CA ASN A 18 -3.04 -9.95 -1.66
C ASN A 18 -2.14 -9.64 -0.47
N PRO A 19 -2.66 -8.95 0.55
CA PRO A 19 -1.86 -8.70 1.75
C PRO A 19 -1.47 -10.00 2.41
N LYS A 20 -0.33 -9.99 3.07
CA LYS A 20 0.14 -11.17 3.79
C LYS A 20 0.66 -10.77 5.15
N LEU A 21 0.63 -11.70 6.08
CA LEU A 21 1.16 -11.45 7.39
C LEU A 21 2.67 -11.56 7.35
N VAL A 22 3.33 -10.60 7.96
CA VAL A 22 4.78 -10.65 8.13
C VAL A 22 5.10 -11.38 9.41
N ASN A 23 4.31 -11.12 10.44
CA ASN A 23 4.43 -11.82 11.71
C ASN A 23 3.12 -11.60 12.45
N LYS A 24 3.10 -11.88 13.74
CA LYS A 24 1.86 -11.73 14.51
C LYS A 24 1.34 -10.33 14.57
N LYS A 25 2.20 -9.34 14.39
CA LYS A 25 1.79 -7.95 14.54
C LYS A 25 1.57 -7.22 13.25
N TYR A 26 2.27 -7.58 12.19
CA TYR A 26 2.29 -6.77 10.98
C TYR A 26 1.79 -7.53 9.77
N ALA A 27 1.20 -6.80 8.87
CA ALA A 27 0.89 -7.30 7.55
C ALA A 27 1.62 -6.42 6.54
N SER A 28 1.75 -6.87 5.32
CA SER A 28 2.36 -6.08 4.28
C SER A 28 1.71 -6.36 2.94
N PHE A 29 1.82 -5.39 2.06
CA PHE A 29 1.44 -5.58 0.67
C PHE A 29 2.21 -4.58 -0.18
N ASN A 30 2.22 -4.81 -1.49
CA ASN A 30 2.85 -3.90 -2.42
C ASN A 30 1.78 -3.09 -3.11
N LEU A 31 2.02 -1.80 -3.18
CA LEU A 31 1.09 -0.88 -3.81
C LEU A 31 1.75 -0.31 -5.05
N CYS A 32 1.00 -0.30 -6.14
CA CYS A 32 1.52 0.16 -7.41
C CYS A 32 0.87 1.46 -7.78
N ASN A 33 1.68 2.45 -8.16
CA ASN A 33 1.12 3.62 -8.77
C ASN A 33 1.91 3.98 -10.02
N THR A 34 1.27 4.69 -10.91
CA THR A 34 1.85 5.02 -12.20
C THR A 34 2.04 6.51 -12.31
N THR A 35 3.21 6.92 -12.78
CA THR A 35 3.46 8.33 -13.04
C THR A 35 3.70 8.49 -14.53
N ILE A 36 3.40 9.68 -15.04
CA ILE A 36 3.57 9.97 -16.45
C ILE A 36 4.52 11.13 -16.57
N ASP A 37 5.57 10.94 -17.39
CA ASP A 37 6.51 12.00 -17.62
C ASP A 37 5.86 13.05 -18.49
N GLY A 38 5.87 14.29 -18.03
CA GLY A 38 5.20 15.37 -18.72
C GLY A 38 5.79 15.71 -20.08
N LYS A 39 7.05 15.38 -20.31
CA LYS A 39 7.65 15.68 -21.59
C LYS A 39 7.48 14.59 -22.61
N SER A 40 7.73 13.37 -22.21
CA SER A 40 7.70 12.26 -23.17
C SER A 40 6.40 11.51 -23.19
N GLY A 41 5.56 11.72 -22.22
CA GLY A 41 4.33 10.93 -22.09
C GLY A 41 4.57 9.50 -21.63
N LYS A 42 5.81 9.19 -21.25
CA LYS A 42 6.13 7.83 -20.86
C LYS A 42 5.60 7.52 -19.48
N GLU A 43 5.01 6.33 -19.34
CA GLU A 43 4.52 5.88 -18.05
C GLU A 43 5.60 5.13 -17.31
N THR A 44 5.66 5.36 -16.03
CA THR A 44 6.56 4.61 -15.15
C THR A 44 5.74 4.07 -14.00
N VAL A 45 5.87 2.77 -13.76
CA VAL A 45 5.17 2.13 -12.67
C VAL A 45 6.10 2.10 -11.48
N MET A 46 5.59 2.53 -10.33
CA MET A 46 6.37 2.53 -9.10
C MET A 46 5.71 1.60 -8.12
N TRP A 47 6.53 0.81 -7.45
CA TRP A 47 6.06 -0.13 -6.44
C TRP A 47 6.49 0.33 -5.07
N HIS A 48 5.58 0.27 -4.12
CA HIS A 48 5.86 0.69 -2.76
C HIS A 48 5.48 -0.43 -1.81
N LYS A 49 6.39 -0.78 -0.93
CA LYS A 49 6.09 -1.77 0.10
C LYS A 49 5.42 -1.06 1.26
N ILE A 50 4.25 -1.54 1.63
CA ILE A 50 3.44 -0.97 2.69
C ILE A 50 3.45 -1.92 3.87
N ILE A 51 3.74 -1.40 5.05
CA ILE A 51 3.69 -2.17 6.29
C ILE A 51 2.50 -1.65 7.07
N VAL A 52 1.69 -2.57 7.56
CA VAL A 52 0.50 -2.23 8.31
C VAL A 52 0.64 -2.85 9.68
N CYS A 53 0.52 -2.03 10.72
CA CYS A 53 0.69 -2.53 12.06
C CYS A 53 -0.61 -3.10 12.59
N GLU A 54 -0.50 -3.68 13.79
CA GLU A 54 -1.57 -4.45 14.40
C GLU A 54 -2.92 -3.74 14.39
N LYS A 55 -2.92 -2.44 14.57
CA LYS A 55 -4.16 -1.68 14.64
C LYS A 55 -5.02 -1.84 13.38
N HIS A 56 -4.39 -1.92 12.22
CA HIS A 56 -5.11 -2.01 10.96
C HIS A 56 -4.96 -3.37 10.29
N ARG A 57 -4.18 -4.25 10.88
CA ARG A 57 -3.83 -5.53 10.25
C ARG A 57 -5.05 -6.36 9.86
N ASP A 58 -5.98 -6.52 10.79
CA ASP A 58 -7.10 -7.41 10.55
C ASP A 58 -8.03 -6.89 9.46
N ILE A 59 -8.27 -5.59 9.44
CA ILE A 59 -9.16 -5.06 8.44
C ILE A 59 -8.52 -5.11 7.05
N VAL A 60 -7.21 -4.94 6.99
CA VAL A 60 -6.49 -5.05 5.72
C VAL A 60 -6.53 -6.49 5.23
N MET A 61 -6.25 -7.43 6.12
CA MET A 61 -6.22 -8.83 5.74
C MET A 61 -7.58 -9.33 5.28
N SER A 62 -8.65 -8.80 5.85
CA SER A 62 -9.97 -9.29 5.49
C SER A 62 -10.61 -8.54 4.33
N HIS A 63 -10.21 -7.32 4.05
CA HIS A 63 -10.90 -6.51 3.05
C HIS A 63 -10.10 -6.20 1.79
N LEU A 64 -8.79 -6.11 1.87
CA LEU A 64 -8.02 -5.76 0.69
C LEU A 64 -7.57 -6.98 -0.08
N ARG A 65 -7.63 -6.87 -1.40
CA ARG A 65 -7.22 -7.94 -2.29
C ARG A 65 -6.46 -7.35 -3.47
N LYS A 66 -5.73 -8.18 -4.15
CA LYS A 66 -4.99 -7.80 -5.34
C LYS A 66 -5.87 -7.01 -6.28
N GLY A 67 -5.38 -5.89 -6.75
CA GLY A 67 -6.08 -5.03 -7.70
C GLY A 67 -6.94 -3.96 -7.08
N ASP A 68 -7.20 -4.04 -5.79
CA ASP A 68 -8.03 -3.02 -5.14
C ASP A 68 -7.31 -1.69 -5.12
N LEU A 69 -8.08 -0.62 -5.20
CA LEU A 69 -7.57 0.73 -5.17
C LEU A 69 -7.73 1.29 -3.76
N CYS A 70 -6.66 1.83 -3.23
CA CYS A 70 -6.74 2.43 -1.91
C CYS A 70 -5.80 3.61 -1.79
N CYS A 71 -6.01 4.41 -0.77
CA CYS A 71 -5.15 5.53 -0.43
C CYS A 71 -4.45 5.21 0.88
N ILE A 72 -3.14 5.27 0.87
CA ILE A 72 -2.33 5.00 2.04
C ILE A 72 -1.70 6.31 2.47
N GLU A 73 -1.83 6.62 3.73
CA GLU A 73 -1.23 7.80 4.30
C GLU A 73 -0.36 7.36 5.45
N GLY A 74 0.89 7.71 5.42
CA GLY A 74 1.81 7.26 6.45
C GLY A 74 3.14 7.95 6.32
N ARG A 75 4.20 7.24 6.69
CA ARG A 75 5.53 7.80 6.64
C ARG A 75 6.52 6.76 6.16
N LEU A 76 7.59 7.25 5.57
CA LEU A 76 8.67 6.38 5.15
C LEU A 76 9.47 5.96 6.35
N THR A 77 9.84 4.70 6.39
CA THR A 77 10.71 4.19 7.44
C THR A 77 11.60 3.13 6.83
N GLN A 78 12.58 2.68 7.56
CA GLN A 78 13.46 1.64 7.05
C GLN A 78 12.84 0.29 7.25
N ASP A 79 13.07 -0.59 6.28
CA ASP A 79 12.62 -1.97 6.41
C ASP A 79 13.42 -2.62 7.53
N VAL A 80 12.75 -3.33 8.41
CA VAL A 80 13.37 -4.01 9.53
C VAL A 80 14.34 -5.08 9.05
N TYR A 81 13.99 -5.76 7.98
CA TYR A 81 14.78 -6.87 7.49
C TYR A 81 15.80 -6.46 6.44
N GLU A 82 15.50 -5.42 5.70
CA GLU A 82 16.41 -4.98 4.66
C GLU A 82 16.67 -3.51 4.87
N LYS A 83 17.65 -3.20 5.66
CA LYS A 83 17.88 -1.83 6.13
C LYS A 83 18.16 -0.81 5.04
N ARG A 84 18.55 -1.25 3.86
CA ARG A 84 18.78 -0.30 2.77
C ARG A 84 17.50 0.08 2.06
N SER A 85 16.43 -0.62 2.33
CA SER A 85 15.17 -0.36 1.66
C SER A 85 14.27 0.45 2.55
N ASN A 86 13.46 1.29 1.94
CA ASN A 86 12.45 2.05 2.65
C ASN A 86 11.11 1.41 2.44
N VAL A 87 10.29 1.47 3.48
CA VAL A 87 8.91 1.01 3.40
C VAL A 87 8.03 2.13 3.91
N ILE A 88 6.76 2.07 3.61
CA ILE A 88 5.81 3.06 4.11
C ILE A 88 5.02 2.41 5.23
N CYS A 89 5.09 3.01 6.40
CA CYS A 89 4.31 2.55 7.55
C CYS A 89 2.96 3.25 7.47
N ALA A 90 1.91 2.48 7.19
CA ALA A 90 0.59 3.05 7.00
C ALA A 90 -0.02 3.48 8.31
N GLU A 91 -0.52 4.70 8.36
CA GLU A 91 -1.20 5.23 9.52
C GLU A 91 -2.69 5.37 9.26
N HIS A 92 -3.06 5.66 8.03
CA HIS A 92 -4.46 5.74 7.64
C HIS A 92 -4.61 5.06 6.29
N ILE A 93 -5.67 4.28 6.16
CA ILE A 93 -5.94 3.56 4.93
C ILE A 93 -7.38 3.85 4.53
N THR A 94 -7.57 4.31 3.31
CA THR A 94 -8.90 4.58 2.79
C THR A 94 -9.15 3.64 1.61
N PHE A 95 -10.18 2.83 1.71
CA PHE A 95 -10.53 1.90 0.64
C PHE A 95 -11.31 2.70 -0.40
N LEU A 96 -10.85 2.71 -1.63
CA LEU A 96 -11.46 3.53 -2.66
C LEU A 96 -12.35 2.73 -3.58
N SER A 97 -11.87 1.61 -4.11
CA SER A 97 -12.73 0.76 -4.91
C SER A 97 -12.14 -0.63 -5.00
N ALA A 98 -13.00 -1.61 -5.10
CA ALA A 98 -12.58 -2.98 -5.25
C ALA A 98 -12.22 -3.24 -6.70
N ALA A 99 -11.30 -4.15 -6.94
CA ALA A 99 -10.97 -4.56 -8.29
C ALA A 99 -12.15 -5.29 -8.87
N LYS A 100 -12.23 -5.24 -10.19
CA LYS A 100 -13.27 -5.96 -10.86
C LYS A 100 -13.05 -7.45 -10.64
N ARG A 101 -14.05 -8.14 -10.10
CA ARG A 101 -13.93 -9.56 -9.84
C ARG A 101 -14.58 -10.36 -10.93
N GLU A 102 -14.29 -11.66 -10.96
CA GLU A 102 -14.94 -12.53 -11.89
C GLU A 102 -16.42 -12.51 -11.65
N VAL A 103 -17.16 -12.61 -12.72
CA VAL A 103 -18.55 -12.44 -12.58
C VAL A 103 -19.28 -13.61 -12.05
N GLN A 104 -18.68 -14.75 -12.18
CA GLN A 104 -19.40 -15.90 -11.80
C GLN A 104 -20.00 -15.76 -10.46
N ASN A 105 -19.42 -14.93 -9.68
CA ASN A 105 -19.94 -14.86 -8.37
C ASN A 105 -21.15 -14.04 -8.35
N GLU A 106 -21.49 -13.33 -9.38
CA GLU A 106 -22.60 -12.70 -9.19
C GLU A 106 -23.57 -13.16 -9.97
N LYS A 107 -23.45 -14.00 -10.49
CA LYS A 107 -24.40 -14.38 -11.06
C LYS A 107 -25.33 -14.68 -10.49
N ALA A 108 -25.14 -14.60 -9.90
CA ALA A 108 -26.08 -14.99 -9.42
C ALA A 108 -26.91 -14.51 -9.77
#